data_9bcbf6ea7b5718ec5229b0f134bf6af6
#
_entry.id   9bcbf6ea7b5718ec5229b0f134bf6af6
#
_cell.length_a   1.000
_cell.length_b   1.000
_cell.length_c   1.000
_cell.angle_alpha   90.00
_cell.angle_beta   90.00
_cell.angle_gamma   90.00
#
_symmetry.space_group_name_H-M   'P 1'
#
loop_
_entity.id
_entity.type
_entity.pdbx_description
1 polymer ?
#
loop_
_entity_poly.entity_id
_entity_poly.type
_entity_poly.pdbx_seq_one_letter_code
_entity_poly.pdbx_strand_id
1 'polypeptide(L)'
;MSENIETNNEQTGSFLKDIWKELSQPFIDLFHTSRALFGVNLSYVLEGLTYFGVVGLLAIYFNQYIGLDDIHADLMVGLLTGGITLAMLFLGATVDFVGVRKALLAALSFMMVGRILLSIAPGFGQQGLWNTPHIIAMLGILGVVLGYGIYQPAAYAAVKKFTTEKTAAMGYAMLYALMNLGGFLPAIVSPPVRKAFGITGVFWVYVGLTGVGIVVVAVIISKKAVNMAVAGASEGLKQKIEEEKSELEDMSAKEKLAYYMKNFPIKDLRFMFFIFILIPVQTLFAHNWLTLPQYTSRAFEGFVSENFEVFVNFNPILIFILTPIVTALTSKKNAYTMMIIGTFVMASPTFILVFGPNFYTLMAFLVIMTIGEAMWQPRFLQWVAEIAPKGMTGIYMGIGQFPWFLTKVITSFYAGWFLIKYCPADTPVKQLNTETMWLIYGFIALLSPIALLLARKWMVKGFKTKHVES
;
A
#
# COMPACT_ATOMS: atom_id res chain seq x y z
N MET A 1 -29.84 29.88 23.48
CA MET A 1 -28.50 30.04 22.87
C MET A 1 -27.41 29.27 23.64
N SER A 2 -27.51 29.18 24.99
CA SER A 2 -26.61 28.41 25.86
C SER A 2 -26.75 26.87 25.67
N GLU A 3 -27.96 26.35 25.57
CA GLU A 3 -28.22 24.91 25.36
C GLU A 3 -27.66 24.36 24.03
N ASN A 4 -27.71 25.17 22.96
CA ASN A 4 -27.08 24.76 21.67
C ASN A 4 -25.56 24.74 21.67
N ILE A 5 -24.92 25.48 22.58
CA ILE A 5 -23.47 25.52 22.73
C ILE A 5 -23.00 24.33 23.58
N GLU A 6 -23.74 23.95 24.61
CA GLU A 6 -23.41 22.79 25.46
C GLU A 6 -23.61 21.48 24.68
N THR A 7 -24.70 21.31 23.94
CA THR A 7 -24.91 20.13 23.09
C THR A 7 -23.90 20.00 21.96
N ASN A 8 -23.44 21.10 21.37
CA ASN A 8 -22.37 21.08 20.36
C ASN A 8 -21.00 20.73 21.00
N ASN A 9 -20.72 21.20 22.21
CA ASN A 9 -19.48 20.87 22.92
C ASN A 9 -19.44 19.40 23.36
N GLU A 10 -20.56 18.83 23.81
CA GLU A 10 -20.66 17.41 24.16
C GLU A 10 -20.53 16.50 22.92
N GLN A 11 -21.15 16.86 21.81
CA GLN A 11 -21.01 16.12 20.55
C GLN A 11 -19.60 16.20 19.98
N THR A 12 -18.96 17.36 20.06
CA THR A 12 -17.56 17.55 19.63
C THR A 12 -16.60 16.79 20.54
N GLY A 13 -16.85 16.79 21.85
CA GLY A 13 -16.05 16.04 22.81
C GLY A 13 -16.16 14.52 22.63
N SER A 14 -17.37 14.01 22.34
CA SER A 14 -17.61 12.62 22.01
C SER A 14 -16.87 12.21 20.70
N PHE A 15 -17.01 13.02 19.66
CA PHE A 15 -16.39 12.80 18.35
C PHE A 15 -14.83 12.75 18.42
N LEU A 16 -14.22 13.69 19.12
CA LEU A 16 -12.76 13.69 19.34
C LEU A 16 -12.30 12.47 20.15
N LYS A 17 -13.11 12.04 21.12
CA LYS A 17 -12.82 10.86 21.93
C LYS A 17 -12.92 9.58 21.11
N ASP A 18 -13.86 9.50 20.19
CA ASP A 18 -14.01 8.36 19.28
C ASP A 18 -12.85 8.27 18.29
N ILE A 19 -12.45 9.41 17.68
CA ILE A 19 -11.25 9.46 16.82
C ILE A 19 -9.99 9.05 17.59
N TRP A 20 -9.80 9.58 18.80
CA TRP A 20 -8.64 9.24 19.63
C TRP A 20 -8.63 7.75 19.98
N LYS A 21 -9.80 7.19 20.29
CA LYS A 21 -9.95 5.77 20.54
C LYS A 21 -9.59 4.92 19.31
N GLU A 22 -10.09 5.29 18.13
CA GLU A 22 -9.77 4.58 16.89
C GLU A 22 -8.27 4.67 16.53
N LEU A 23 -7.62 5.81 16.78
CA LEU A 23 -6.19 5.99 16.54
C LEU A 23 -5.32 5.24 17.57
N SER A 24 -5.71 5.23 18.84
CA SER A 24 -4.92 4.64 19.92
C SER A 24 -5.18 3.13 20.11
N GLN A 25 -6.37 2.65 19.78
CA GLN A 25 -6.78 1.27 20.01
C GLN A 25 -5.84 0.24 19.35
N PRO A 26 -5.38 0.39 18.09
CA PRO A 26 -4.45 -0.55 17.49
C PRO A 26 -3.13 -0.69 18.28
N PHE A 27 -2.65 0.37 18.91
CA PHE A 27 -1.44 0.32 19.74
C PHE A 27 -1.70 -0.33 21.10
N ILE A 28 -2.84 -0.03 21.73
CA ILE A 28 -3.24 -0.66 22.99
C ILE A 28 -3.40 -2.18 22.78
N ASP A 29 -4.08 -2.55 21.71
CA ASP A 29 -4.35 -3.95 21.37
C ASP A 29 -3.06 -4.70 20.99
N LEU A 30 -2.07 -4.01 20.42
CA LEU A 30 -0.76 -4.56 20.11
C LEU A 30 -0.12 -5.22 21.36
N PHE A 31 -0.23 -4.57 22.52
CA PHE A 31 0.35 -5.08 23.78
C PHE A 31 -0.50 -6.16 24.44
N HIS A 32 -1.79 -6.27 24.07
CA HIS A 32 -2.71 -7.28 24.61
C HIS A 32 -2.91 -8.50 23.70
N THR A 33 -2.22 -8.53 22.54
CA THR A 33 -2.31 -9.65 21.59
C THR A 33 -1.48 -10.87 22.06
N SER A 34 -1.73 -12.01 21.43
CA SER A 34 -0.87 -13.19 21.64
C SER A 34 0.58 -12.88 21.30
N ARG A 35 1.53 -13.48 22.02
CA ARG A 35 2.97 -13.30 21.76
C ARG A 35 3.34 -13.54 20.30
N ALA A 36 2.71 -14.51 19.64
CA ALA A 36 2.95 -14.79 18.23
C ALA A 36 2.49 -13.63 17.33
N LEU A 37 1.30 -13.07 17.57
CA LEU A 37 0.78 -11.94 16.80
C LEU A 37 1.58 -10.68 17.06
N PHE A 38 2.01 -10.43 18.31
CA PHE A 38 2.92 -9.32 18.63
C PHE A 38 4.22 -9.42 17.81
N GLY A 39 4.83 -10.60 17.69
CA GLY A 39 6.02 -10.81 16.88
C GLY A 39 5.79 -10.55 15.40
N VAL A 40 4.63 -10.94 14.85
CA VAL A 40 4.23 -10.62 13.45
C VAL A 40 4.12 -9.11 13.27
N ASN A 41 3.41 -8.44 14.15
CA ASN A 41 3.17 -7.00 14.07
C ASN A 41 4.48 -6.19 14.17
N LEU A 42 5.36 -6.56 15.09
CA LEU A 42 6.68 -5.90 15.21
C LEU A 42 7.53 -6.11 13.95
N SER A 43 7.57 -7.36 13.44
CA SER A 43 8.23 -7.63 12.15
C SER A 43 7.62 -6.81 11.01
N TYR A 44 6.30 -6.59 11.02
CA TYR A 44 5.58 -5.89 9.97
C TYR A 44 5.89 -4.39 9.95
N VAL A 45 6.05 -3.75 11.10
CA VAL A 45 6.53 -2.34 11.20
C VAL A 45 7.94 -2.21 10.65
N LEU A 46 8.86 -3.11 11.06
CA LEU A 46 10.23 -3.12 10.57
C LEU A 46 10.29 -3.30 9.06
N GLU A 47 9.46 -4.21 8.54
CA GLU A 47 9.40 -4.43 7.10
C GLU A 47 8.73 -3.27 6.35
N GLY A 48 7.71 -2.64 6.91
CA GLY A 48 7.13 -1.41 6.37
C GLY A 48 8.18 -0.31 6.21
N LEU A 49 8.97 -0.07 7.27
CA LEU A 49 10.10 0.88 7.23
C LEU A 49 11.08 0.55 6.11
N THR A 50 11.53 -0.70 6.01
CA THR A 50 12.55 -1.08 5.02
C THR A 50 12.00 -1.10 3.59
N TYR A 51 10.76 -1.53 3.39
CA TYR A 51 10.10 -1.58 2.08
C TYR A 51 9.87 -0.18 1.50
N PHE A 52 9.18 0.69 2.24
CA PHE A 52 8.89 2.04 1.75
C PHE A 52 10.16 2.87 1.61
N GLY A 53 11.16 2.63 2.47
CA GLY A 53 12.45 3.28 2.35
C GLY A 53 13.22 2.86 1.10
N VAL A 54 13.23 1.57 0.75
CA VAL A 54 13.84 1.09 -0.50
C VAL A 54 13.08 1.65 -1.70
N VAL A 55 11.75 1.51 -1.73
CA VAL A 55 10.93 1.96 -2.88
C VAL A 55 11.06 3.45 -3.11
N GLY A 56 11.05 4.26 -2.04
CA GLY A 56 11.17 5.72 -2.13
C GLY A 56 12.53 6.22 -2.64
N LEU A 57 13.58 5.41 -2.51
CA LEU A 57 14.92 5.74 -2.98
C LEU A 57 15.29 5.06 -4.29
N LEU A 58 14.52 4.07 -4.75
CA LEU A 58 14.94 3.11 -5.77
C LEU A 58 15.20 3.77 -7.14
N ALA A 59 14.31 4.68 -7.58
CA ALA A 59 14.48 5.39 -8.84
C ALA A 59 15.78 6.21 -8.85
N ILE A 60 16.03 6.98 -7.79
CA ILE A 60 17.22 7.79 -7.64
C ILE A 60 18.47 6.89 -7.53
N TYR A 61 18.37 5.76 -6.83
CA TYR A 61 19.46 4.78 -6.72
C TYR A 61 19.85 4.24 -8.11
N PHE A 62 18.88 3.81 -8.91
CA PHE A 62 19.17 3.29 -10.26
C PHE A 62 19.73 4.38 -11.18
N ASN A 63 19.27 5.61 -11.04
CA ASN A 63 19.75 6.74 -11.83
C ASN A 63 21.19 7.13 -11.43
N GLN A 64 21.45 7.41 -10.14
CA GLN A 64 22.72 8.00 -9.69
C GLN A 64 23.81 6.97 -9.38
N TYR A 65 23.45 5.76 -8.93
CA TYR A 65 24.41 4.75 -8.46
C TYR A 65 24.62 3.59 -9.44
N ILE A 66 23.60 3.29 -10.24
CA ILE A 66 23.69 2.26 -11.28
C ILE A 66 23.93 2.87 -12.67
N GLY A 67 23.60 4.17 -12.86
CA GLY A 67 23.83 4.91 -14.09
C GLY A 67 22.79 4.61 -15.17
N LEU A 68 21.54 4.37 -14.78
CA LEU A 68 20.42 4.23 -15.71
C LEU A 68 19.77 5.59 -15.97
N ASP A 69 19.20 5.77 -17.15
CA ASP A 69 18.30 6.89 -17.41
C ASP A 69 16.99 6.75 -16.62
N ASP A 70 16.18 7.80 -16.61
CA ASP A 70 14.92 7.83 -15.83
C ASP A 70 13.91 6.78 -16.30
N ILE A 71 13.90 6.43 -17.61
CA ILE A 71 13.00 5.40 -18.14
C ILE A 71 13.33 4.05 -17.54
N HIS A 72 14.61 3.64 -17.61
CA HIS A 72 15.06 2.36 -17.09
C HIS A 72 15.02 2.33 -15.54
N ALA A 73 15.32 3.44 -14.87
CA ALA A 73 15.21 3.56 -13.42
C ALA A 73 13.76 3.34 -12.94
N ASP A 74 12.78 3.97 -13.57
CA ASP A 74 11.37 3.81 -13.25
C ASP A 74 10.84 2.41 -13.60
N LEU A 75 11.34 1.80 -14.68
CA LEU A 75 11.05 0.39 -14.97
C LEU A 75 11.52 -0.55 -13.85
N MET A 76 12.65 -0.26 -13.20
CA MET A 76 13.13 -1.07 -12.06
C MET A 76 12.20 -0.91 -10.83
N VAL A 77 11.67 0.28 -10.59
CA VAL A 77 10.62 0.49 -9.56
C VAL A 77 9.35 -0.28 -9.91
N GLY A 78 8.93 -0.24 -11.17
CA GLY A 78 7.80 -1.02 -11.68
C GLY A 78 8.01 -2.54 -11.55
N LEU A 79 9.24 -3.01 -11.85
CA LEU A 79 9.62 -4.41 -11.69
C LEU A 79 9.55 -4.86 -10.22
N LEU A 80 10.03 -4.04 -9.29
CA LEU A 80 9.90 -4.33 -7.86
C LEU A 80 8.43 -4.36 -7.44
N THR A 81 7.71 -3.26 -7.62
CA THR A 81 6.36 -3.10 -7.07
C THR A 81 5.33 -3.97 -7.77
N GLY A 82 5.39 -4.09 -9.10
CA GLY A 82 4.57 -4.98 -9.89
C GLY A 82 4.95 -6.45 -9.69
N GLY A 83 6.24 -6.74 -9.68
CA GLY A 83 6.78 -8.08 -9.42
C GLY A 83 6.33 -8.65 -8.08
N ILE A 84 6.31 -7.86 -7.01
CA ILE A 84 5.77 -8.25 -5.70
C ILE A 84 4.32 -8.71 -5.83
N THR A 85 3.48 -7.95 -6.52
CA THR A 85 2.06 -8.28 -6.66
C THR A 85 1.88 -9.59 -7.42
N LEU A 86 2.66 -9.82 -8.48
CA LEU A 86 2.68 -11.11 -9.18
C LEU A 86 3.21 -12.25 -8.31
N ALA A 87 4.31 -12.02 -7.59
CA ALA A 87 4.88 -13.03 -6.71
C ALA A 87 3.90 -13.48 -5.63
N MET A 88 3.09 -12.57 -5.07
CA MET A 88 2.04 -12.92 -4.10
C MET A 88 1.00 -13.89 -4.66
N LEU A 89 0.66 -13.79 -5.95
CA LEU A 89 -0.29 -14.72 -6.59
C LEU A 89 0.25 -16.16 -6.65
N PHE A 90 1.56 -16.31 -6.93
CA PHE A 90 2.16 -17.64 -7.09
C PHE A 90 2.73 -18.20 -5.78
N LEU A 91 3.27 -17.34 -4.91
CA LEU A 91 3.95 -17.73 -3.69
C LEU A 91 3.09 -17.57 -2.43
N GLY A 92 1.91 -16.95 -2.55
CA GLY A 92 1.04 -16.71 -1.40
C GLY A 92 0.60 -17.97 -0.67
N ALA A 93 0.43 -19.08 -1.39
CA ALA A 93 0.08 -20.37 -0.80
C ALA A 93 1.23 -21.03 0.00
N THR A 94 2.47 -20.53 -0.11
CA THR A 94 3.64 -21.12 0.60
C THR A 94 3.41 -21.23 2.10
N VAL A 95 2.72 -20.25 2.71
CA VAL A 95 2.43 -20.22 4.13
C VAL A 95 1.57 -21.40 4.59
N ASP A 96 0.70 -21.92 3.71
CA ASP A 96 -0.17 -23.05 4.05
C ASP A 96 0.60 -24.37 4.12
N PHE A 97 1.67 -24.52 3.30
CA PHE A 97 2.53 -25.71 3.28
C PHE A 97 3.59 -25.70 4.38
N VAL A 98 4.27 -24.57 4.61
CA VAL A 98 5.43 -24.53 5.52
C VAL A 98 5.09 -23.95 6.90
N GLY A 99 3.93 -23.30 7.04
CA GLY A 99 3.47 -22.62 8.24
C GLY A 99 4.06 -21.20 8.41
N VAL A 100 3.35 -20.36 9.19
CA VAL A 100 3.62 -18.92 9.33
C VAL A 100 5.07 -18.62 9.69
N ARG A 101 5.61 -19.26 10.73
CA ARG A 101 6.98 -18.97 11.21
C ARG A 101 8.04 -19.23 10.17
N LYS A 102 7.99 -20.39 9.49
CA LYS A 102 8.97 -20.74 8.46
C LYS A 102 8.83 -19.87 7.23
N ALA A 103 7.60 -19.56 6.82
CA ALA A 103 7.32 -18.67 5.70
C ALA A 103 7.91 -17.27 5.96
N LEU A 104 7.67 -16.67 7.13
CA LEU A 104 8.23 -15.36 7.50
C LEU A 104 9.76 -15.36 7.54
N LEU A 105 10.39 -16.39 8.11
CA LEU A 105 11.87 -16.51 8.14
C LEU A 105 12.46 -16.64 6.73
N ALA A 106 11.90 -17.49 5.88
CA ALA A 106 12.35 -17.65 4.50
C ALA A 106 12.18 -16.34 3.72
N ALA A 107 11.04 -15.68 3.85
CA ALA A 107 10.75 -14.40 3.21
C ALA A 107 11.74 -13.31 3.60
N LEU A 108 11.97 -13.10 4.90
CA LEU A 108 12.93 -12.12 5.40
C LEU A 108 14.36 -12.45 4.97
N SER A 109 14.73 -13.75 4.87
CA SER A 109 16.03 -14.17 4.37
C SER A 109 16.23 -13.82 2.89
N PHE A 110 15.21 -14.07 2.04
CA PHE A 110 15.26 -13.63 0.63
C PHE A 110 15.37 -12.11 0.50
N MET A 111 14.59 -11.36 1.28
CA MET A 111 14.64 -9.90 1.28
C MET A 111 15.99 -9.37 1.78
N MET A 112 16.57 -10.00 2.81
CA MET A 112 17.89 -9.61 3.31
C MET A 112 18.97 -9.81 2.23
N VAL A 113 19.00 -10.96 1.57
CA VAL A 113 19.92 -11.22 0.46
C VAL A 113 19.71 -10.20 -0.66
N GLY A 114 18.45 -9.95 -1.04
CA GLY A 114 18.11 -8.95 -2.06
C GLY A 114 18.61 -7.55 -1.70
N ARG A 115 18.43 -7.11 -0.46
CA ARG A 115 18.92 -5.81 0.03
C ARG A 115 20.45 -5.73 0.12
N ILE A 116 21.12 -6.81 0.49
CA ILE A 116 22.59 -6.90 0.44
C ILE A 116 23.07 -6.69 -1.00
N LEU A 117 22.47 -7.39 -1.98
CA LEU A 117 22.83 -7.24 -3.39
C LEU A 117 22.61 -5.80 -3.88
N LEU A 118 21.51 -5.16 -3.52
CA LEU A 118 21.27 -3.73 -3.82
C LEU A 118 22.34 -2.83 -3.18
N SER A 119 22.76 -3.12 -1.95
CA SER A 119 23.75 -2.30 -1.24
C SER A 119 25.14 -2.39 -1.85
N ILE A 120 25.56 -3.58 -2.35
CA ILE A 120 26.91 -3.80 -2.88
C ILE A 120 27.02 -3.55 -4.38
N ALA A 121 25.91 -3.61 -5.12
CA ALA A 121 25.89 -3.56 -6.59
C ALA A 121 26.73 -2.42 -7.19
N PRO A 122 26.67 -1.16 -6.70
CA PRO A 122 27.45 -0.05 -7.27
C PRO A 122 28.96 -0.22 -7.20
N GLY A 123 29.45 -1.12 -6.33
CA GLY A 123 30.88 -1.40 -6.20
C GLY A 123 31.49 -2.33 -7.28
N PHE A 124 30.67 -2.85 -8.21
CA PHE A 124 31.10 -3.88 -9.16
C PHE A 124 31.24 -3.37 -10.61
N GLY A 125 32.24 -2.56 -10.89
CA GLY A 125 32.60 -2.18 -12.27
C GLY A 125 31.91 -0.94 -12.79
N GLN A 126 31.79 -0.82 -14.12
CA GLN A 126 31.23 0.37 -14.75
C GLN A 126 29.72 0.40 -14.64
N GLN A 127 29.17 1.60 -14.39
CA GLN A 127 27.73 1.87 -14.38
C GLN A 127 27.12 1.73 -15.79
N GLY A 128 25.83 1.51 -15.87
CA GLY A 128 25.07 1.47 -17.10
C GLY A 128 24.17 0.24 -17.25
N LEU A 129 23.28 0.32 -18.23
CA LEU A 129 22.31 -0.72 -18.56
C LEU A 129 23.04 -2.02 -18.96
N TRP A 130 22.62 -3.15 -18.39
CA TRP A 130 23.17 -4.50 -18.57
C TRP A 130 24.63 -4.69 -18.10
N ASN A 131 25.23 -3.70 -17.47
CA ASN A 131 26.51 -3.85 -16.82
C ASN A 131 26.38 -4.59 -15.48
N THR A 132 27.52 -5.03 -14.93
CA THR A 132 27.55 -5.84 -13.69
C THR A 132 26.76 -5.24 -12.54
N PRO A 133 26.87 -3.91 -12.23
CA PRO A 133 26.07 -3.30 -11.17
C PRO A 133 24.57 -3.45 -11.40
N HIS A 134 24.11 -3.24 -12.64
CA HIS A 134 22.70 -3.37 -12.99
C HIS A 134 22.19 -4.81 -12.81
N ILE A 135 22.96 -5.81 -13.29
CA ILE A 135 22.57 -7.23 -13.15
C ILE A 135 22.51 -7.63 -11.67
N ILE A 136 23.49 -7.23 -10.85
CA ILE A 136 23.50 -7.51 -9.41
C ILE A 136 22.28 -6.84 -8.74
N ALA A 137 21.97 -5.59 -9.09
CA ALA A 137 20.83 -4.89 -8.54
C ALA A 137 19.48 -5.53 -8.96
N MET A 138 19.36 -6.03 -10.20
CA MET A 138 18.20 -6.80 -10.66
C MET A 138 18.01 -8.09 -9.86
N LEU A 139 19.11 -8.83 -9.59
CA LEU A 139 19.06 -10.00 -8.71
C LEU A 139 18.65 -9.60 -7.28
N GLY A 140 19.07 -8.42 -6.83
CA GLY A 140 18.63 -7.83 -5.58
C GLY A 140 17.13 -7.57 -5.56
N ILE A 141 16.59 -6.94 -6.61
CA ILE A 141 15.14 -6.76 -6.77
C ILE A 141 14.41 -8.12 -6.75
N LEU A 142 14.91 -9.11 -7.49
CA LEU A 142 14.30 -10.44 -7.53
C LEU A 142 14.25 -11.07 -6.13
N GLY A 143 15.30 -10.97 -5.34
CA GLY A 143 15.33 -11.44 -3.95
C GLY A 143 14.25 -10.77 -3.08
N VAL A 144 14.10 -9.45 -3.20
CA VAL A 144 13.06 -8.70 -2.48
C VAL A 144 11.66 -9.09 -2.96
N VAL A 145 11.44 -9.23 -4.29
CA VAL A 145 10.17 -9.63 -4.90
C VAL A 145 9.73 -11.01 -4.39
N LEU A 146 10.61 -12.00 -4.43
CA LEU A 146 10.32 -13.35 -3.97
C LEU A 146 10.03 -13.37 -2.46
N GLY A 147 10.86 -12.67 -1.68
CA GLY A 147 10.67 -12.52 -0.25
C GLY A 147 9.32 -11.89 0.10
N TYR A 148 8.99 -10.77 -0.53
CA TYR A 148 7.75 -10.04 -0.24
C TYR A 148 6.50 -10.82 -0.72
N GLY A 149 6.63 -11.55 -1.84
CA GLY A 149 5.58 -12.45 -2.35
C GLY A 149 5.16 -13.53 -1.34
N ILE A 150 6.07 -13.93 -0.45
CA ILE A 150 5.80 -14.87 0.65
C ILE A 150 5.40 -14.14 1.93
N TYR A 151 6.07 -13.02 2.23
CA TYR A 151 5.96 -12.31 3.52
C TYR A 151 4.56 -11.77 3.78
N GLN A 152 4.00 -11.03 2.84
CA GLN A 152 2.73 -10.35 3.02
C GLN A 152 1.56 -11.34 3.19
N PRO A 153 1.40 -12.38 2.33
CA PRO A 153 0.41 -13.42 2.58
C PRO A 153 0.61 -14.16 3.91
N ALA A 154 1.87 -14.39 4.32
CA ALA A 154 2.16 -15.03 5.60
C ALA A 154 1.76 -14.16 6.81
N ALA A 155 1.93 -12.83 6.73
CA ALA A 155 1.48 -11.91 7.77
C ALA A 155 -0.05 -11.89 7.89
N TYR A 156 -0.77 -11.84 6.77
CA TYR A 156 -2.25 -11.93 6.78
C TYR A 156 -2.75 -13.28 7.28
N ALA A 157 -2.11 -14.38 6.85
CA ALA A 157 -2.43 -15.72 7.35
C ALA A 157 -2.16 -15.85 8.86
N ALA A 158 -1.13 -15.17 9.39
CA ALA A 158 -0.85 -15.12 10.82
C ALA A 158 -1.99 -14.45 11.59
N VAL A 159 -2.50 -13.31 11.12
CA VAL A 159 -3.68 -12.69 11.75
C VAL A 159 -4.84 -13.67 11.78
N LYS A 160 -5.19 -14.29 10.65
CA LYS A 160 -6.27 -15.27 10.59
C LYS A 160 -6.06 -16.45 11.56
N LYS A 161 -4.83 -16.94 11.70
CA LYS A 161 -4.51 -18.12 12.55
C LYS A 161 -4.36 -17.79 14.04
N PHE A 162 -4.00 -16.55 14.40
CA PHE A 162 -3.67 -16.15 15.78
C PHE A 162 -4.73 -15.27 16.45
N THR A 163 -5.82 -14.94 15.74
CA THR A 163 -6.95 -14.20 16.28
C THR A 163 -8.21 -15.05 16.31
N THR A 164 -9.10 -14.72 17.22
CA THR A 164 -10.48 -15.22 17.22
C THR A 164 -11.29 -14.41 16.20
N GLU A 165 -12.46 -14.89 15.86
CA GLU A 165 -13.38 -14.14 14.96
C GLU A 165 -13.67 -12.73 15.47
N LYS A 166 -13.89 -12.58 16.77
CA LYS A 166 -14.15 -11.28 17.41
C LYS A 166 -12.97 -10.31 17.31
N THR A 167 -11.75 -10.81 17.23
CA THR A 167 -10.52 -10.01 17.22
C THR A 167 -9.83 -9.96 15.84
N ALA A 168 -10.32 -10.71 14.84
CA ALA A 168 -9.71 -10.77 13.52
C ALA A 168 -9.76 -9.42 12.79
N ALA A 169 -10.91 -8.74 12.81
CA ALA A 169 -11.06 -7.41 12.20
C ALA A 169 -10.06 -6.41 12.80
N MET A 170 -9.89 -6.43 14.12
CA MET A 170 -8.90 -5.63 14.84
C MET A 170 -7.47 -5.99 14.43
N GLY A 171 -7.16 -7.29 14.30
CA GLY A 171 -5.84 -7.76 13.86
C GLY A 171 -5.46 -7.26 12.46
N TYR A 172 -6.38 -7.24 11.52
CA TYR A 172 -6.15 -6.68 10.18
C TYR A 172 -6.03 -5.15 10.20
N ALA A 173 -6.87 -4.45 10.97
CA ALA A 173 -6.76 -3.01 11.15
C ALA A 173 -5.41 -2.62 11.75
N MET A 174 -4.91 -3.40 12.70
CA MET A 174 -3.60 -3.21 13.32
C MET A 174 -2.47 -3.40 12.31
N LEU A 175 -2.49 -4.44 11.47
CA LEU A 175 -1.49 -4.59 10.39
C LEU A 175 -1.49 -3.38 9.45
N TYR A 176 -2.68 -2.91 9.05
CA TYR A 176 -2.80 -1.73 8.20
C TYR A 176 -2.21 -0.48 8.85
N ALA A 177 -2.56 -0.21 10.10
CA ALA A 177 -2.03 0.93 10.85
C ALA A 177 -0.50 0.86 11.01
N LEU A 178 0.02 -0.31 11.36
CA LEU A 178 1.45 -0.52 11.55
C LEU A 178 2.24 -0.45 10.25
N MET A 179 1.65 -0.87 9.11
CA MET A 179 2.27 -0.70 7.79
C MET A 179 2.42 0.77 7.43
N ASN A 180 1.39 1.58 7.68
CA ASN A 180 1.45 3.02 7.42
C ASN A 180 2.44 3.73 8.36
N LEU A 181 2.49 3.34 9.64
CA LEU A 181 3.53 3.82 10.56
C LEU A 181 4.92 3.46 10.04
N GLY A 182 5.14 2.18 9.66
CA GLY A 182 6.38 1.73 9.03
C GLY A 182 6.71 2.55 7.78
N GLY A 183 5.71 2.84 6.94
CA GLY A 183 5.87 3.64 5.73
C GLY A 183 6.29 5.09 5.96
N PHE A 184 5.99 5.66 7.12
CA PHE A 184 6.43 7.00 7.49
C PHE A 184 7.86 7.04 8.05
N LEU A 185 8.31 6.00 8.74
CA LEU A 185 9.62 5.99 9.41
C LEU A 185 10.82 6.26 8.50
N PRO A 186 10.84 5.91 7.19
CA PRO A 186 11.90 6.32 6.28
C PRO A 186 12.10 7.84 6.20
N ALA A 187 11.04 8.63 6.37
CA ALA A 187 11.15 10.09 6.40
C ALA A 187 12.08 10.61 7.52
N ILE A 188 12.20 9.85 8.60
CA ILE A 188 13.04 10.19 9.75
C ILE A 188 14.43 9.53 9.63
N VAL A 189 14.47 8.26 9.22
CA VAL A 189 15.70 7.44 9.23
C VAL A 189 16.59 7.73 8.02
N SER A 190 15.99 7.86 6.83
CA SER A 190 16.77 7.94 5.58
C SER A 190 17.56 9.23 5.41
N PRO A 191 17.03 10.45 5.67
CA PRO A 191 17.75 11.69 5.38
C PRO A 191 19.10 11.81 6.11
N PRO A 192 19.22 11.59 7.44
CA PRO A 192 20.51 11.69 8.11
C PRO A 192 21.50 10.62 7.65
N VAL A 193 21.04 9.40 7.42
CA VAL A 193 21.93 8.32 6.95
C VAL A 193 22.38 8.58 5.52
N ARG A 194 21.48 9.01 4.63
CA ARG A 194 21.82 9.34 3.25
C ARG A 194 22.81 10.50 3.13
N LYS A 195 22.64 11.53 3.95
CA LYS A 195 23.58 12.67 3.98
C LYS A 195 24.98 12.25 4.43
N ALA A 196 25.08 11.28 5.34
CA ALA A 196 26.35 10.82 5.87
C ALA A 196 27.00 9.72 5.01
N PHE A 197 26.23 8.78 4.46
CA PHE A 197 26.74 7.55 3.86
C PHE A 197 26.16 7.23 2.46
N GLY A 198 25.37 8.17 1.88
CA GLY A 198 24.73 7.96 0.59
C GLY A 198 23.57 6.95 0.65
N ILE A 199 22.94 6.67 -0.50
CA ILE A 199 21.80 5.75 -0.60
C ILE A 199 22.20 4.31 -0.25
N THR A 200 23.41 3.88 -0.62
CA THR A 200 23.93 2.56 -0.25
C THR A 200 24.05 2.39 1.26
N GLY A 201 24.43 3.45 1.98
CA GLY A 201 24.44 3.47 3.45
C GLY A 201 23.05 3.27 4.05
N VAL A 202 22.03 3.90 3.45
CA VAL A 202 20.63 3.67 3.86
C VAL A 202 20.20 2.23 3.64
N PHE A 203 20.57 1.64 2.49
CA PHE A 203 20.26 0.23 2.21
C PHE A 203 20.95 -0.72 3.19
N TRP A 204 22.18 -0.43 3.63
CA TRP A 204 22.83 -1.20 4.69
C TRP A 204 22.09 -1.11 6.03
N VAL A 205 21.55 0.05 6.40
CA VAL A 205 20.69 0.17 7.58
C VAL A 205 19.44 -0.72 7.42
N TYR A 206 18.85 -0.77 6.23
CA TYR A 206 17.70 -1.65 5.96
C TYR A 206 18.07 -3.14 5.97
N VAL A 207 19.26 -3.52 5.57
CA VAL A 207 19.79 -4.87 5.78
C VAL A 207 19.84 -5.21 7.28
N GLY A 208 20.38 -4.30 8.09
CA GLY A 208 20.44 -4.46 9.54
C GLY A 208 19.05 -4.62 10.18
N LEU A 209 18.09 -3.75 9.79
CA LEU A 209 16.70 -3.81 10.27
C LEU A 209 16.00 -5.10 9.83
N THR A 210 16.28 -5.60 8.62
CA THR A 210 15.76 -6.91 8.19
C THR A 210 16.35 -8.05 9.04
N GLY A 211 17.64 -7.96 9.40
CA GLY A 211 18.30 -8.86 10.34
C GLY A 211 17.60 -8.85 11.72
N VAL A 212 17.28 -7.67 12.24
CA VAL A 212 16.48 -7.53 13.47
C VAL A 212 15.10 -8.18 13.29
N GLY A 213 14.43 -8.00 12.14
CA GLY A 213 13.17 -8.66 11.82
C GLY A 213 13.28 -10.20 11.85
N ILE A 214 14.37 -10.77 11.30
CA ILE A 214 14.63 -12.21 11.38
C ILE A 214 14.76 -12.68 12.84
N VAL A 215 15.50 -11.94 13.65
CA VAL A 215 15.69 -12.25 15.09
C VAL A 215 14.33 -12.17 15.82
N VAL A 216 13.54 -11.13 15.57
CA VAL A 216 12.19 -10.95 16.12
C VAL A 216 11.31 -12.17 15.80
N VAL A 217 11.25 -12.59 14.54
CA VAL A 217 10.46 -13.76 14.12
C VAL A 217 11.02 -15.04 14.74
N ALA A 218 12.33 -15.23 14.74
CA ALA A 218 12.96 -16.44 15.27
C ALA A 218 12.72 -16.63 16.78
N VAL A 219 12.81 -15.54 17.56
CA VAL A 219 12.74 -15.56 19.02
C VAL A 219 11.30 -15.43 19.53
N ILE A 220 10.55 -14.46 19.01
CA ILE A 220 9.21 -14.14 19.51
C ILE A 220 8.17 -15.12 18.98
N ILE A 221 8.22 -15.46 17.66
CA ILE A 221 7.30 -16.41 17.03
C ILE A 221 7.86 -17.85 17.18
N SER A 222 8.12 -18.27 18.44
CA SER A 222 8.56 -19.63 18.70
C SER A 222 7.45 -20.65 18.39
N LYS A 223 7.81 -21.93 18.16
CA LYS A 223 6.82 -23.01 17.94
C LYS A 223 5.80 -23.08 19.08
N LYS A 224 6.24 -22.89 20.34
CA LYS A 224 5.36 -22.87 21.52
C LYS A 224 4.39 -21.69 21.46
N ALA A 225 4.85 -20.48 21.09
CA ALA A 225 4.00 -19.29 20.96
C ALA A 225 2.95 -19.45 19.85
N VAL A 226 3.33 -20.05 18.71
CA VAL A 226 2.40 -20.36 17.60
C VAL A 226 1.32 -21.34 18.06
N ASN A 227 1.71 -22.46 18.72
CA ASN A 227 0.75 -23.46 19.17
C ASN A 227 -0.23 -22.91 20.22
N MET A 228 0.25 -22.07 21.15
CA MET A 228 -0.63 -21.38 22.11
C MET A 228 -1.59 -20.40 21.45
N ALA A 229 -1.12 -19.63 20.48
CA ALA A 229 -1.96 -18.67 19.75
C ALA A 229 -3.05 -19.38 18.93
N VAL A 230 -2.70 -20.47 18.25
CA VAL A 230 -3.66 -21.30 17.48
C VAL A 230 -4.67 -21.97 18.41
N ALA A 231 -4.24 -22.51 19.57
CA ALA A 231 -5.15 -23.12 20.53
C ALA A 231 -6.16 -22.12 21.09
N GLY A 232 -5.73 -20.89 21.44
CA GLY A 232 -6.61 -19.84 21.91
C GLY A 232 -7.57 -19.28 20.83
N ALA A 233 -7.19 -19.40 19.56
CA ALA A 233 -8.03 -18.97 18.43
C ALA A 233 -9.06 -20.05 18.00
N SER A 234 -8.78 -21.33 18.24
CA SER A 234 -9.55 -22.45 17.67
C SER A 234 -10.91 -22.70 18.31
N GLU A 235 -11.14 -22.23 19.53
CA GLU A 235 -12.43 -22.42 20.20
C GLU A 235 -13.57 -21.61 19.56
N GLY A 236 -13.26 -20.41 19.01
CA GLY A 236 -14.25 -19.57 18.31
C GLY A 236 -14.43 -19.88 16.82
N LEU A 237 -13.42 -20.50 16.18
CA LEU A 237 -13.44 -20.79 14.75
C LEU A 237 -14.27 -22.03 14.37
N LYS A 238 -14.41 -22.98 15.28
CA LYS A 238 -15.12 -24.25 15.02
C LYS A 238 -16.60 -24.04 14.70
N GLN A 239 -17.29 -23.14 15.41
CA GLN A 239 -18.73 -22.92 15.20
C GLN A 239 -19.08 -22.33 13.83
N LYS A 240 -18.27 -21.44 13.29
CA LYS A 240 -18.59 -20.78 12.00
C LYS A 240 -18.05 -21.49 10.76
N ILE A 241 -16.96 -22.23 10.91
CA ILE A 241 -16.52 -23.15 9.86
C ILE A 241 -17.61 -24.20 9.63
N GLU A 242 -18.32 -24.63 10.69
CA GLU A 242 -19.46 -25.55 10.57
C GLU A 242 -20.68 -24.89 9.91
N GLU A 243 -20.98 -23.61 10.16
CA GLU A 243 -22.10 -22.90 9.52
C GLU A 243 -21.86 -22.50 8.07
N GLU A 244 -20.64 -22.00 7.70
CA GLU A 244 -20.29 -21.69 6.30
C GLU A 244 -20.04 -22.93 5.45
N LYS A 245 -19.57 -24.02 6.05
CA LYS A 245 -19.38 -25.31 5.40
C LYS A 245 -20.71 -25.93 4.98
N SER A 246 -21.78 -25.79 5.76
CA SER A 246 -23.01 -26.54 5.57
C SER A 246 -23.69 -26.31 4.21
N GLU A 247 -23.69 -25.11 3.63
CA GLU A 247 -24.38 -24.84 2.35
C GLU A 247 -23.54 -25.19 1.10
N LEU A 248 -22.21 -25.11 1.17
CA LEU A 248 -21.32 -25.44 0.05
C LEU A 248 -20.86 -26.91 0.09
N GLU A 249 -20.85 -27.56 1.26
CA GLU A 249 -20.42 -28.96 1.41
C GLU A 249 -21.40 -29.95 0.81
N ASP A 250 -22.70 -29.63 0.76
CA ASP A 250 -23.74 -30.46 0.12
C ASP A 250 -23.66 -30.49 -1.41
N MET A 251 -22.89 -29.56 -2.01
CA MET A 251 -22.70 -29.52 -3.45
C MET A 251 -21.59 -30.52 -3.89
N SER A 252 -21.86 -31.26 -4.95
CA SER A 252 -20.85 -32.06 -5.62
C SER A 252 -19.70 -31.19 -6.17
N ALA A 253 -18.52 -31.74 -6.38
CA ALA A 253 -17.37 -31.02 -6.95
C ALA A 253 -17.70 -30.33 -8.30
N LYS A 254 -18.57 -30.96 -9.10
CA LYS A 254 -19.03 -30.45 -10.40
C LYS A 254 -19.98 -29.24 -10.22
N GLU A 255 -20.87 -29.30 -9.26
CA GLU A 255 -21.79 -28.20 -8.93
C GLU A 255 -21.04 -27.00 -8.33
N LYS A 256 -20.04 -27.25 -7.44
CA LYS A 256 -19.14 -26.21 -6.94
C LYS A 256 -18.40 -25.50 -8.07
N LEU A 257 -17.80 -26.26 -8.97
CA LEU A 257 -17.10 -25.70 -10.12
C LEU A 257 -18.04 -24.89 -11.02
N ALA A 258 -19.25 -25.41 -11.30
CA ALA A 258 -20.26 -24.69 -12.07
C ALA A 258 -20.70 -23.39 -11.38
N TYR A 259 -20.88 -23.39 -10.05
CA TYR A 259 -21.19 -22.22 -9.26
C TYR A 259 -20.07 -21.15 -9.33
N TYR A 260 -18.80 -21.56 -9.15
CA TYR A 260 -17.65 -20.64 -9.27
C TYR A 260 -17.52 -20.09 -10.69
N MET A 261 -17.67 -20.92 -11.70
CA MET A 261 -17.60 -20.50 -13.11
C MET A 261 -18.74 -19.55 -13.50
N LYS A 262 -19.95 -19.77 -12.96
CA LYS A 262 -21.12 -18.91 -13.21
C LYS A 262 -20.95 -17.53 -12.58
N ASN A 263 -20.44 -17.47 -11.35
CA ASN A 263 -20.31 -16.26 -10.55
C ASN A 263 -18.89 -15.66 -10.60
N PHE A 264 -18.07 -16.06 -11.58
CA PHE A 264 -16.68 -15.59 -11.66
C PHE A 264 -16.63 -14.08 -11.92
N PRO A 265 -15.86 -13.29 -11.14
CA PRO A 265 -15.92 -11.82 -11.15
C PRO A 265 -15.71 -11.17 -12.52
N ILE A 266 -14.90 -11.80 -13.41
CA ILE A 266 -14.64 -11.29 -14.77
C ILE A 266 -15.92 -11.21 -15.62
N LYS A 267 -16.95 -11.99 -15.29
CA LYS A 267 -18.25 -11.94 -15.98
C LYS A 267 -19.14 -10.80 -15.51
N ASP A 268 -18.85 -10.23 -14.36
CA ASP A 268 -19.57 -9.06 -13.87
C ASP A 268 -18.98 -7.78 -14.50
N LEU A 269 -19.65 -7.30 -15.55
CA LEU A 269 -19.22 -6.11 -16.29
C LEU A 269 -19.17 -4.85 -15.41
N ARG A 270 -20.03 -4.73 -14.39
CA ARG A 270 -20.04 -3.59 -13.47
C ARG A 270 -18.83 -3.64 -12.54
N PHE A 271 -18.54 -4.82 -12.02
CA PHE A 271 -17.33 -5.03 -11.20
C PHE A 271 -16.07 -4.73 -12.00
N MET A 272 -15.95 -5.29 -13.22
CA MET A 272 -14.79 -5.07 -14.08
C MET A 272 -14.64 -3.59 -14.47
N PHE A 273 -15.72 -2.94 -14.91
CA PHE A 273 -15.69 -1.50 -15.17
C PHE A 273 -15.19 -0.72 -13.95
N PHE A 274 -15.73 -1.03 -12.78
CA PHE A 274 -15.45 -0.29 -11.57
C PHE A 274 -13.98 -0.40 -11.14
N ILE A 275 -13.41 -1.62 -11.14
CA ILE A 275 -12.02 -1.80 -10.74
C ILE A 275 -11.05 -1.17 -11.72
N PHE A 276 -11.31 -1.28 -13.04
CA PHE A 276 -10.40 -0.74 -14.06
C PHE A 276 -10.49 0.77 -14.21
N ILE A 277 -11.66 1.38 -14.01
CA ILE A 277 -11.82 2.83 -14.12
C ILE A 277 -11.11 3.60 -13.01
N LEU A 278 -10.70 2.93 -11.94
CA LEU A 278 -9.91 3.53 -10.86
C LEU A 278 -8.41 3.61 -11.21
N ILE A 279 -7.93 2.91 -12.24
CA ILE A 279 -6.51 2.94 -12.65
C ILE A 279 -6.02 4.37 -12.86
N PRO A 280 -6.68 5.25 -13.64
CA PRO A 280 -6.17 6.59 -13.87
C PRO A 280 -5.91 7.40 -12.61
N VAL A 281 -6.81 7.40 -11.63
CA VAL A 281 -6.60 8.12 -10.37
C VAL A 281 -5.56 7.46 -9.48
N GLN A 282 -5.46 6.14 -9.52
CA GLN A 282 -4.44 5.39 -8.77
C GLN A 282 -3.01 5.65 -9.27
N THR A 283 -2.83 6.12 -10.52
CA THR A 283 -1.50 6.51 -11.01
C THR A 283 -0.86 7.59 -10.14
N LEU A 284 -1.64 8.48 -9.53
CA LEU A 284 -1.13 9.50 -8.60
C LEU A 284 -0.41 8.87 -7.40
N PHE A 285 -0.94 7.74 -6.89
CA PHE A 285 -0.26 6.99 -5.84
C PHE A 285 1.05 6.35 -6.33
N ALA A 286 1.08 5.80 -7.55
CA ALA A 286 2.30 5.26 -8.13
C ALA A 286 3.37 6.34 -8.35
N HIS A 287 2.98 7.57 -8.67
CA HIS A 287 3.88 8.71 -8.79
C HIS A 287 4.58 9.11 -7.49
N ASN A 288 4.09 8.70 -6.31
CA ASN A 288 4.82 8.87 -5.05
C ASN A 288 6.20 8.19 -5.05
N TRP A 289 6.37 7.14 -5.86
CA TRP A 289 7.65 6.41 -5.94
C TRP A 289 8.37 6.58 -7.28
N LEU A 290 7.62 6.87 -8.35
CA LEU A 290 8.15 6.97 -9.70
C LEU A 290 8.56 8.41 -10.05
N THR A 291 7.76 9.40 -9.70
CA THR A 291 8.00 10.79 -10.12
C THR A 291 8.37 11.70 -8.97
N LEU A 292 7.71 11.57 -7.81
CA LEU A 292 7.86 12.51 -6.71
C LEU A 292 9.29 12.58 -6.15
N PRO A 293 10.07 11.47 -6.02
CA PRO A 293 11.46 11.54 -5.56
C PRO A 293 12.34 12.41 -6.46
N GLN A 294 12.29 12.19 -7.78
CA GLN A 294 13.05 12.99 -8.74
C GLN A 294 12.52 14.39 -8.88
N TYR A 295 11.20 14.58 -8.91
CA TYR A 295 10.60 15.92 -8.94
C TYR A 295 11.02 16.77 -7.74
N THR A 296 10.93 16.23 -6.52
CA THR A 296 11.30 16.98 -5.30
C THR A 296 12.81 17.20 -5.20
N SER A 297 13.63 16.27 -5.67
CA SER A 297 15.09 16.43 -5.66
C SER A 297 15.62 17.38 -6.74
N ARG A 298 14.93 17.49 -7.90
CA ARG A 298 15.40 18.26 -9.05
C ARG A 298 14.75 19.63 -9.20
N ALA A 299 13.45 19.75 -8.88
CA ALA A 299 12.66 20.97 -9.09
C ALA A 299 12.60 21.88 -7.86
N PHE A 300 13.13 21.45 -6.72
CA PHE A 300 13.18 22.23 -5.49
C PHE A 300 14.61 22.51 -5.06
N GLU A 301 14.78 23.52 -4.22
CA GLU A 301 16.05 23.87 -3.59
C GLU A 301 15.91 23.80 -2.05
N GLY A 302 17.05 23.74 -1.36
CA GLY A 302 17.12 23.76 0.11
C GLY A 302 16.41 22.57 0.77
N PHE A 303 15.61 22.85 1.80
CA PHE A 303 15.04 21.81 2.68
C PHE A 303 14.27 20.70 1.92
N VAL A 304 13.47 21.05 0.92
CA VAL A 304 12.64 20.07 0.18
C VAL A 304 13.53 19.12 -0.62
N SER A 305 14.47 19.66 -1.40
CA SER A 305 15.38 18.86 -2.22
C SER A 305 16.31 18.00 -1.36
N GLU A 306 16.85 18.57 -0.28
CA GLU A 306 17.76 17.87 0.63
C GLU A 306 17.10 16.76 1.43
N ASN A 307 15.80 16.84 1.69
CA ASN A 307 15.04 15.90 2.51
C ASN A 307 13.82 15.35 1.77
N PHE A 308 13.97 15.06 0.48
CA PHE A 308 12.86 14.62 -0.37
C PHE A 308 12.15 13.36 0.17
N GLU A 309 12.85 12.52 0.93
CA GLU A 309 12.27 11.33 1.56
C GLU A 309 11.13 11.65 2.54
N VAL A 310 11.20 12.83 3.19
CA VAL A 310 10.13 13.30 4.08
C VAL A 310 8.83 13.46 3.30
N PHE A 311 8.90 14.06 2.11
CA PHE A 311 7.74 14.32 1.26
C PHE A 311 7.23 13.06 0.57
N VAL A 312 8.12 12.20 0.09
CA VAL A 312 7.78 10.91 -0.51
C VAL A 312 7.05 9.99 0.47
N ASN A 313 7.47 10.00 1.74
CA ASN A 313 6.90 9.15 2.79
C ASN A 313 5.89 9.88 3.69
N PHE A 314 5.39 11.05 3.27
CA PHE A 314 4.44 11.83 4.06
C PHE A 314 3.01 11.28 3.98
N ASN A 315 2.61 10.73 2.83
CA ASN A 315 1.27 10.16 2.64
C ASN A 315 0.92 9.07 3.68
N PRO A 316 1.76 8.09 4.02
CA PRO A 316 1.42 7.06 5.00
C PRO A 316 1.01 7.59 6.37
N ILE A 317 1.69 8.61 6.90
CA ILE A 317 1.30 9.17 8.21
C ILE A 317 -0.01 9.95 8.11
N LEU A 318 -0.22 10.65 7.00
CA LEU A 318 -1.49 11.33 6.75
C LEU A 318 -2.65 10.35 6.62
N ILE A 319 -2.48 9.25 5.87
CA ILE A 319 -3.49 8.20 5.75
C ILE A 319 -3.81 7.60 7.11
N PHE A 320 -2.81 7.32 7.92
CA PHE A 320 -3.00 6.79 9.27
C PHE A 320 -3.89 7.70 10.12
N ILE A 321 -3.66 9.02 10.07
CA ILE A 321 -4.42 10.01 10.84
C ILE A 321 -5.79 10.31 10.21
N LEU A 322 -5.83 10.49 8.88
CA LEU A 322 -7.02 10.99 8.19
C LEU A 322 -8.08 9.90 7.95
N THR A 323 -7.69 8.64 7.80
CA THR A 323 -8.66 7.56 7.49
C THR A 323 -9.74 7.42 8.56
N PRO A 324 -9.46 7.34 9.88
CA PRO A 324 -10.49 7.29 10.90
C PRO A 324 -11.39 8.53 10.89
N ILE A 325 -10.79 9.73 10.75
CA ILE A 325 -11.51 11.00 10.73
C ILE A 325 -12.49 11.05 9.55
N VAL A 326 -11.99 10.76 8.35
CA VAL A 326 -12.77 10.79 7.12
C VAL A 326 -13.86 9.70 7.16
N THR A 327 -13.54 8.51 7.66
CA THR A 327 -14.50 7.41 7.79
C THR A 327 -15.63 7.78 8.74
N ALA A 328 -15.34 8.37 9.91
CA ALA A 328 -16.33 8.84 10.87
C ALA A 328 -17.25 9.92 10.26
N LEU A 329 -16.66 10.92 9.56
CA LEU A 329 -17.42 12.00 8.92
C LEU A 329 -18.30 11.53 7.75
N THR A 330 -17.91 10.44 7.09
CA THR A 330 -18.57 9.96 5.86
C THR A 330 -19.33 8.66 6.03
N SER A 331 -19.40 8.10 7.24
CA SER A 331 -20.04 6.79 7.55
C SER A 331 -21.45 6.67 7.03
N LYS A 332 -22.26 7.74 7.14
CA LYS A 332 -23.65 7.80 6.70
C LYS A 332 -23.85 8.09 5.20
N LYS A 333 -22.77 8.28 4.44
CA LYS A 333 -22.85 8.61 3.01
C LYS A 333 -22.82 7.36 2.15
N ASN A 334 -23.50 7.39 1.01
CA ASN A 334 -23.51 6.30 0.05
C ASN A 334 -22.09 6.03 -0.47
N ALA A 335 -21.66 4.76 -0.44
CA ALA A 335 -20.30 4.34 -0.82
C ALA A 335 -19.93 4.78 -2.25
N TYR A 336 -20.81 4.60 -3.24
CA TYR A 336 -20.53 5.00 -4.61
C TYR A 336 -20.35 6.52 -4.77
N THR A 337 -21.18 7.31 -4.09
CA THR A 337 -21.04 8.77 -4.07
C THR A 337 -19.72 9.20 -3.43
N MET A 338 -19.32 8.54 -2.34
CA MET A 338 -18.02 8.80 -1.70
C MET A 338 -16.85 8.46 -2.59
N MET A 339 -16.96 7.41 -3.40
CA MET A 339 -15.91 7.08 -4.39
C MET A 339 -15.78 8.14 -5.48
N ILE A 340 -16.90 8.67 -6.02
CA ILE A 340 -16.86 9.78 -7.00
C ILE A 340 -16.19 11.01 -6.37
N ILE A 341 -16.65 11.43 -5.19
CA ILE A 341 -16.12 12.62 -4.53
C ILE A 341 -14.65 12.42 -4.14
N GLY A 342 -14.32 11.26 -3.54
CA GLY A 342 -12.96 10.96 -3.10
C GLY A 342 -11.95 10.90 -4.24
N THR A 343 -12.31 10.27 -5.36
CA THR A 343 -11.44 10.25 -6.55
C THR A 343 -11.29 11.63 -7.19
N PHE A 344 -12.34 12.47 -7.15
CA PHE A 344 -12.27 13.85 -7.60
C PHE A 344 -11.36 14.69 -6.70
N VAL A 345 -11.52 14.57 -5.37
CA VAL A 345 -10.67 15.25 -4.37
C VAL A 345 -9.23 14.80 -4.52
N MET A 346 -8.98 13.49 -4.77
CA MET A 346 -7.62 12.95 -4.98
C MET A 346 -6.97 13.50 -6.25
N ALA A 347 -7.72 13.66 -7.35
CA ALA A 347 -7.19 14.14 -8.63
C ALA A 347 -6.99 15.67 -8.65
N SER A 348 -7.87 16.44 -8.01
CA SER A 348 -7.92 17.91 -8.10
C SER A 348 -6.62 18.62 -7.67
N PRO A 349 -5.89 18.21 -6.61
CA PRO A 349 -4.71 18.96 -6.16
C PRO A 349 -3.52 18.84 -7.11
N THR A 350 -3.55 17.91 -8.07
CA THR A 350 -2.53 17.82 -9.12
C THR A 350 -2.44 19.14 -9.92
N PHE A 351 -3.57 19.85 -10.10
CA PHE A 351 -3.62 21.15 -10.73
C PHE A 351 -3.02 22.28 -9.88
N ILE A 352 -2.82 22.08 -8.58
CA ILE A 352 -2.10 23.04 -7.72
C ILE A 352 -0.61 23.05 -8.08
N LEU A 353 -0.05 21.90 -8.46
CA LEU A 353 1.35 21.79 -8.88
C LEU A 353 1.64 22.47 -10.22
N VAL A 354 0.61 22.83 -10.99
CA VAL A 354 0.73 23.62 -12.24
C VAL A 354 1.17 25.07 -11.96
N PHE A 355 1.03 25.56 -10.72
CA PHE A 355 1.54 26.89 -10.33
C PHE A 355 3.04 26.91 -10.04
N GLY A 356 3.75 25.83 -10.31
CA GLY A 356 5.19 25.70 -10.17
C GLY A 356 5.63 25.04 -8.86
N PRO A 357 6.92 24.62 -8.79
CA PRO A 357 7.50 23.96 -7.64
C PRO A 357 7.64 24.93 -6.47
N ASN A 358 6.79 24.73 -5.44
CA ASN A 358 6.74 25.54 -4.25
C ASN A 358 6.38 24.63 -3.05
N PHE A 359 6.94 24.90 -1.88
CA PHE A 359 6.64 24.14 -0.67
C PHE A 359 5.14 24.06 -0.37
N TYR A 360 4.42 25.18 -0.49
CA TYR A 360 3.00 25.23 -0.17
C TYR A 360 2.15 24.46 -1.20
N THR A 361 2.49 24.54 -2.49
CA THR A 361 1.81 23.78 -3.54
C THR A 361 2.03 22.27 -3.36
N LEU A 362 3.26 21.86 -3.01
CA LEU A 362 3.59 20.46 -2.71
C LEU A 362 2.81 19.95 -1.49
N MET A 363 2.80 20.70 -0.39
CA MET A 363 2.07 20.31 0.82
C MET A 363 0.57 20.25 0.58
N ALA A 364 -0.01 21.23 -0.12
CA ALA A 364 -1.42 21.21 -0.50
C ALA A 364 -1.75 19.98 -1.37
N PHE A 365 -0.91 19.65 -2.34
CA PHE A 365 -1.05 18.45 -3.16
C PHE A 365 -1.07 17.19 -2.27
N LEU A 366 -0.06 16.99 -1.44
CA LEU A 366 0.07 15.81 -0.59
C LEU A 366 -1.11 15.65 0.37
N VAL A 367 -1.53 16.72 1.04
CA VAL A 367 -2.62 16.67 2.02
C VAL A 367 -3.97 16.41 1.34
N ILE A 368 -4.31 17.17 0.28
CA ILE A 368 -5.62 17.05 -0.37
C ILE A 368 -5.73 15.72 -1.13
N MET A 369 -4.65 15.28 -1.79
CA MET A 369 -4.58 13.98 -2.44
C MET A 369 -4.86 12.86 -1.42
N THR A 370 -4.25 12.92 -0.25
CA THR A 370 -4.41 11.93 0.82
C THR A 370 -5.82 11.96 1.43
N ILE A 371 -6.44 13.14 1.57
CA ILE A 371 -7.86 13.23 1.98
C ILE A 371 -8.74 12.49 0.97
N GLY A 372 -8.52 12.74 -0.32
CA GLY A 372 -9.26 12.06 -1.39
C GLY A 372 -9.09 10.54 -1.32
N GLU A 373 -7.86 10.06 -1.11
CA GLU A 373 -7.53 8.65 -0.94
C GLU A 373 -8.27 8.04 0.25
N ALA A 374 -8.24 8.68 1.41
CA ALA A 374 -8.94 8.24 2.62
C ALA A 374 -10.47 8.18 2.44
N MET A 375 -11.03 8.99 1.54
CA MET A 375 -12.47 8.99 1.25
C MET A 375 -12.92 7.80 0.42
N TRP A 376 -12.15 7.38 -0.60
CA TRP A 376 -12.62 6.39 -1.56
C TRP A 376 -12.08 4.98 -1.32
N GLN A 377 -10.83 4.84 -0.89
CA GLN A 377 -10.15 3.54 -0.83
C GLN A 377 -10.78 2.56 0.18
N PRO A 378 -11.11 2.95 1.42
CA PRO A 378 -11.81 2.04 2.33
C PRO A 378 -13.19 1.63 1.81
N ARG A 379 -13.89 2.54 1.12
CA ARG A 379 -15.20 2.27 0.53
C ARG A 379 -15.14 1.31 -0.65
N PHE A 380 -14.06 1.37 -1.43
CA PHE A 380 -13.80 0.40 -2.48
C PHE A 380 -13.66 -1.02 -1.93
N LEU A 381 -12.82 -1.21 -0.92
CA LEU A 381 -12.61 -2.52 -0.30
C LEU A 381 -13.89 -3.07 0.34
N GLN A 382 -14.63 -2.22 1.03
CA GLN A 382 -15.95 -2.57 1.59
C GLN A 382 -16.90 -3.04 0.48
N TRP A 383 -17.03 -2.28 -0.58
CA TRP A 383 -17.92 -2.62 -1.69
C TRP A 383 -17.55 -3.95 -2.35
N VAL A 384 -16.26 -4.18 -2.63
CA VAL A 384 -15.79 -5.45 -3.22
C VAL A 384 -16.15 -6.64 -2.33
N ALA A 385 -16.02 -6.50 -1.01
CA ALA A 385 -16.37 -7.56 -0.08
C ALA A 385 -17.89 -7.82 -0.02
N GLU A 386 -18.71 -6.75 -0.10
CA GLU A 386 -20.18 -6.84 0.00
C GLU A 386 -20.86 -7.41 -1.24
N ILE A 387 -20.30 -7.18 -2.45
CA ILE A 387 -20.87 -7.71 -3.70
C ILE A 387 -20.48 -9.16 -3.95
N ALA A 388 -19.44 -9.65 -3.30
CA ALA A 388 -18.95 -10.99 -3.51
C ALA A 388 -20.02 -12.04 -3.13
N PRO A 389 -20.32 -13.03 -4.01
CA PRO A 389 -21.17 -14.16 -3.68
C PRO A 389 -20.60 -14.96 -2.50
N LYS A 390 -21.48 -15.70 -1.79
CA LYS A 390 -21.09 -16.57 -0.68
C LYS A 390 -19.94 -17.50 -1.09
N GLY A 391 -18.88 -17.55 -0.29
CA GLY A 391 -17.68 -18.37 -0.53
C GLY A 391 -16.74 -17.85 -1.63
N MET A 392 -16.99 -16.68 -2.25
CA MET A 392 -16.17 -16.12 -3.31
C MET A 392 -15.47 -14.79 -2.93
N THR A 393 -15.60 -14.33 -1.70
CA THR A 393 -15.02 -13.05 -1.23
C THR A 393 -13.51 -12.98 -1.51
N GLY A 394 -12.77 -14.07 -1.29
CA GLY A 394 -11.33 -14.11 -1.57
C GLY A 394 -11.00 -13.90 -3.06
N ILE A 395 -11.79 -14.49 -3.97
CA ILE A 395 -11.60 -14.34 -5.42
C ILE A 395 -11.92 -12.92 -5.86
N TYR A 396 -13.02 -12.33 -5.36
CA TYR A 396 -13.40 -10.95 -5.65
C TYR A 396 -12.38 -9.95 -5.12
N MET A 397 -11.90 -10.14 -3.88
CA MET A 397 -10.85 -9.32 -3.31
C MET A 397 -9.53 -9.45 -4.07
N GLY A 398 -9.14 -10.65 -4.48
CA GLY A 398 -7.92 -10.89 -5.28
C GLY A 398 -7.99 -10.20 -6.64
N ILE A 399 -9.09 -10.36 -7.38
CA ILE A 399 -9.27 -9.68 -8.68
C ILE A 399 -9.43 -8.17 -8.48
N GLY A 400 -10.06 -7.71 -7.41
CA GLY A 400 -10.14 -6.31 -7.04
C GLY A 400 -8.78 -5.63 -6.82
N GLN A 401 -7.75 -6.39 -6.47
CA GLN A 401 -6.37 -5.88 -6.35
C GLN A 401 -5.59 -5.85 -7.68
N PHE A 402 -6.09 -6.50 -8.73
CA PHE A 402 -5.39 -6.56 -10.01
C PHE A 402 -5.14 -5.19 -10.66
N PRO A 403 -6.05 -4.21 -10.60
CA PRO A 403 -5.78 -2.84 -11.07
C PRO A 403 -4.61 -2.16 -10.38
N TRP A 404 -4.35 -2.44 -9.10
CA TRP A 404 -3.17 -1.94 -8.39
C TRP A 404 -1.86 -2.41 -9.02
N PHE A 405 -1.81 -3.67 -9.42
CA PHE A 405 -0.68 -4.20 -10.19
C PHE A 405 -0.53 -3.47 -11.52
N LEU A 406 -1.63 -3.40 -12.30
CA LEU A 406 -1.61 -2.73 -13.60
C LEU A 406 -1.23 -1.25 -13.49
N THR A 407 -1.73 -0.54 -12.48
CA THR A 407 -1.37 0.87 -12.24
C THR A 407 0.13 1.04 -12.09
N LYS A 408 0.78 0.22 -11.27
CA LYS A 408 2.23 0.31 -11.05
C LYS A 408 3.01 0.05 -12.32
N VAL A 409 2.63 -1.00 -13.07
CA VAL A 409 3.26 -1.37 -14.34
C VAL A 409 3.04 -0.29 -15.40
N ILE A 410 1.80 0.14 -15.63
CA ILE A 410 1.46 1.15 -16.64
C ILE A 410 2.19 2.46 -16.34
N THR A 411 2.17 2.91 -15.08
CA THR A 411 2.82 4.17 -14.69
C THR A 411 4.33 4.11 -14.89
N SER A 412 4.99 2.98 -14.57
CA SER A 412 6.43 2.83 -14.75
C SER A 412 6.88 2.91 -16.22
N PHE A 413 6.02 2.55 -17.16
CA PHE A 413 6.36 2.66 -18.60
C PHE A 413 6.41 4.11 -19.10
N TYR A 414 5.68 5.04 -18.50
CA TYR A 414 5.63 6.42 -19.01
C TYR A 414 6.26 7.46 -18.08
N ALA A 415 6.36 7.19 -16.77
CA ALA A 415 6.81 8.19 -15.78
C ALA A 415 8.25 8.66 -16.09
N GLY A 416 9.16 7.76 -16.39
CA GLY A 416 10.54 8.10 -16.73
C GLY A 416 10.66 8.93 -18.01
N TRP A 417 9.83 8.66 -19.03
CA TRP A 417 9.77 9.47 -20.23
C TRP A 417 9.30 10.92 -19.93
N PHE A 418 8.31 11.06 -19.05
CA PHE A 418 7.86 12.37 -18.58
C PHE A 418 8.94 13.12 -17.82
N LEU A 419 9.72 12.42 -16.97
CA LEU A 419 10.84 13.01 -16.25
C LEU A 419 11.93 13.51 -17.19
N ILE A 420 12.35 12.70 -18.16
CA ILE A 420 13.34 13.12 -19.19
C ILE A 420 12.85 14.38 -19.92
N LYS A 421 11.58 14.45 -20.26
CA LYS A 421 11.02 15.55 -21.07
C LYS A 421 10.75 16.82 -20.26
N TYR A 422 10.28 16.71 -19.03
CA TYR A 422 9.75 17.84 -18.27
C TYR A 422 10.53 18.18 -17.00
N CYS A 423 11.33 17.24 -16.49
CA CYS A 423 12.11 17.37 -15.25
C CYS A 423 13.49 16.69 -15.39
N PRO A 424 14.27 16.96 -16.45
CA PRO A 424 15.57 16.34 -16.66
C PRO A 424 16.59 16.69 -15.56
N ALA A 425 17.52 15.75 -15.26
CA ALA A 425 18.42 15.83 -14.12
C ALA A 425 19.39 17.01 -14.19
N ASP A 426 19.96 17.29 -15.37
CA ASP A 426 21.06 18.25 -15.54
C ASP A 426 20.56 19.64 -16.00
N THR A 427 19.31 19.95 -15.75
CA THR A 427 18.68 21.21 -16.18
C THR A 427 18.46 22.13 -14.98
N PRO A 428 18.82 23.42 -15.06
CA PRO A 428 18.51 24.39 -14.01
C PRO A 428 17.03 24.45 -13.70
N VAL A 429 16.66 24.57 -12.42
CA VAL A 429 15.26 24.56 -11.94
C VAL A 429 14.35 25.49 -12.75
N LYS A 430 14.84 26.69 -13.10
CA LYS A 430 14.07 27.69 -13.88
C LYS A 430 13.74 27.30 -15.32
N GLN A 431 14.38 26.26 -15.84
CA GLN A 431 14.18 25.76 -17.22
C GLN A 431 13.37 24.47 -17.28
N LEU A 432 13.03 23.91 -16.11
CA LEU A 432 12.15 22.75 -16.02
C LEU A 432 10.72 23.15 -16.41
N ASN A 433 9.98 22.21 -16.98
CA ASN A 433 8.56 22.40 -17.34
C ASN A 433 7.67 21.39 -16.59
N THR A 434 7.86 21.36 -15.27
CA THR A 434 7.14 20.43 -14.39
C THR A 434 5.65 20.71 -14.31
N GLU A 435 5.24 21.96 -14.57
CA GLU A 435 3.86 22.41 -14.62
C GLU A 435 3.06 21.64 -15.69
N THR A 436 3.63 21.50 -16.89
CA THR A 436 3.00 20.73 -17.98
C THR A 436 2.91 19.25 -17.61
N MET A 437 3.93 18.69 -16.96
CA MET A 437 3.92 17.30 -16.50
C MET A 437 2.74 17.05 -15.54
N TRP A 438 2.61 17.88 -14.50
CA TRP A 438 1.55 17.75 -13.51
C TRP A 438 0.17 18.04 -14.09
N LEU A 439 0.06 18.96 -15.05
CA LEU A 439 -1.17 19.23 -15.80
C LEU A 439 -1.67 17.97 -16.51
N ILE A 440 -0.77 17.27 -17.22
CA ILE A 440 -1.12 16.04 -17.94
C ILE A 440 -1.52 14.93 -16.95
N TYR A 441 -0.77 14.74 -15.86
CA TYR A 441 -1.12 13.77 -14.83
C TYR A 441 -2.48 14.08 -14.19
N GLY A 442 -2.80 15.36 -13.98
CA GLY A 442 -4.11 15.81 -13.51
C GLY A 442 -5.25 15.40 -14.44
N PHE A 443 -5.10 15.61 -15.75
CA PHE A 443 -6.11 15.18 -16.73
C PHE A 443 -6.24 13.65 -16.79
N ILE A 444 -5.14 12.90 -16.72
CA ILE A 444 -5.19 11.44 -16.64
C ILE A 444 -5.99 11.02 -15.41
N ALA A 445 -5.69 11.56 -14.24
CA ALA A 445 -6.36 11.22 -13.00
C ALA A 445 -7.85 11.55 -13.00
N LEU A 446 -8.26 12.66 -13.64
CA LEU A 446 -9.66 13.07 -13.77
C LEU A 446 -10.53 12.12 -14.60
N LEU A 447 -9.93 11.26 -15.43
CA LEU A 447 -10.70 10.26 -16.19
C LEU A 447 -11.52 9.35 -15.26
N SER A 448 -10.98 8.99 -14.08
CA SER A 448 -11.67 8.14 -13.11
C SER A 448 -12.94 8.77 -12.55
N PRO A 449 -12.91 9.94 -11.89
CA PRO A 449 -14.14 10.53 -11.34
C PRO A 449 -15.15 10.94 -12.42
N ILE A 450 -14.70 11.37 -13.60
CA ILE A 450 -15.60 11.71 -14.71
C ILE A 450 -16.32 10.47 -15.20
N ALA A 451 -15.62 9.36 -15.45
CA ALA A 451 -16.25 8.13 -15.91
C ALA A 451 -17.16 7.50 -14.84
N LEU A 452 -16.78 7.56 -13.56
CA LEU A 452 -17.66 7.14 -12.45
C LEU A 452 -18.93 7.98 -12.40
N LEU A 453 -18.83 9.29 -12.62
CA LEU A 453 -19.99 10.18 -12.65
C LEU A 453 -20.92 9.86 -13.84
N LEU A 454 -20.38 9.67 -15.04
CA LEU A 454 -21.14 9.32 -16.23
C LEU A 454 -21.82 7.95 -16.11
N ALA A 455 -21.14 6.98 -15.53
CA ALA A 455 -21.66 5.63 -15.29
C ALA A 455 -22.63 5.54 -14.09
N ARG A 456 -22.83 6.60 -13.31
CA ARG A 456 -23.57 6.57 -12.03
C ARG A 456 -24.94 5.90 -12.13
N LYS A 457 -25.76 6.25 -13.13
CA LYS A 457 -27.11 5.69 -13.29
C LYS A 457 -27.08 4.18 -13.53
N TRP A 458 -26.10 3.69 -14.30
CA TRP A 458 -25.93 2.27 -14.60
C TRP A 458 -25.37 1.49 -13.40
N MET A 459 -24.38 2.07 -12.72
CA MET A 459 -23.74 1.45 -11.56
C MET A 459 -24.68 1.32 -10.36
N VAL A 460 -25.40 2.38 -9.99
CA VAL A 460 -26.30 2.40 -8.81
C VAL A 460 -27.42 1.35 -8.93
N LYS A 461 -27.94 1.05 -10.13
CA LYS A 461 -28.94 -0.01 -10.33
C LYS A 461 -28.47 -1.41 -9.93
N GLY A 462 -27.15 -1.65 -9.84
CA GLY A 462 -26.57 -2.92 -9.44
C GLY A 462 -25.82 -2.87 -8.11
N PHE A 463 -25.76 -1.69 -7.48
CA PHE A 463 -25.06 -1.45 -6.22
C PHE A 463 -25.99 -1.79 -5.05
N LYS A 464 -26.14 -3.09 -4.79
CA LYS A 464 -26.85 -3.55 -3.59
C LYS A 464 -25.84 -3.70 -2.46
N THR A 465 -25.70 -2.69 -1.62
CA THR A 465 -24.99 -2.81 -0.35
C THR A 465 -25.98 -3.32 0.70
N LYS A 466 -25.60 -4.36 1.45
CA LYS A 466 -26.43 -4.98 2.49
C LYS A 466 -26.74 -4.06 3.69
N HIS A 467 -26.14 -2.88 3.76
CA HIS A 467 -26.20 -1.98 4.92
C HIS A 467 -26.76 -0.58 4.63
N VAL A 468 -27.46 -0.35 3.51
CA VAL A 468 -28.12 0.93 3.24
C VAL A 468 -29.61 0.66 2.93
N GLU A 469 -30.28 -0.03 3.85
CA GLU A 469 -31.73 0.01 4.05
C GLU A 469 -31.97 0.23 5.55
N SER A 470 -31.83 1.48 5.98
CA SER A 470 -32.49 2.01 7.19
C SER A 470 -32.37 3.54 7.17
#